data_ebaf390261a3f2083730a3196d0f82c6
#
_entry.id   ebaf390261a3f2083730a3196d0f82c6
#
_cell.length_a   1.000
_cell.length_b   1.000
_cell.length_c   1.000
_cell.angle_alpha   90.00
_cell.angle_beta   90.00
_cell.angle_gamma   90.00
#
_symmetry.space_group_name_H-M   'P 1'
#
loop_
_entity.id
_entity.type
_entity.pdbx_description
1 polymer ?
#
loop_
_entity_poly.entity_id
_entity_poly.type
_entity_poly.pdbx_seq_one_letter_code
_entity_poly.pdbx_strand_id
1 'polypeptide(L)'
;MKEIIRRGILRRCEEWLKETGDLINKEYGEDENAFDRCMEMTKRSRDYFKEAIRREEYYCNTMMLSGAGVLLAEGYLAVEDLKDCREEVQTAIRHWANIDE
;
A
#
# COMPACT_ATOMS: atom_id res chain seq x y z
N MET A 1 5.68 -14.34 -7.51
CA MET A 1 5.40 -12.91 -7.72
C MET A 1 4.21 -12.39 -6.91
N LYS A 2 3.09 -13.10 -6.90
CA LYS A 2 1.92 -12.70 -6.10
C LYS A 2 2.23 -12.55 -4.61
N GLU A 3 3.05 -13.43 -4.05
CA GLU A 3 3.44 -13.36 -2.65
C GLU A 3 4.22 -12.09 -2.31
N ILE A 4 5.09 -11.68 -3.23
CA ILE A 4 5.88 -10.46 -3.06
C ILE A 4 4.97 -9.24 -3.07
N ILE A 5 4.04 -9.18 -4.02
CA ILE A 5 3.07 -8.09 -4.13
C ILE A 5 2.19 -8.04 -2.89
N ARG A 6 1.69 -9.19 -2.42
CA ARG A 6 0.88 -9.26 -1.20
C ARG A 6 1.64 -8.79 0.03
N ARG A 7 2.94 -9.08 0.09
CA ARG A 7 3.79 -8.57 1.18
C ARG A 7 3.79 -7.04 1.20
N GLY A 8 3.93 -6.42 0.03
CA GLY A 8 3.85 -4.96 -0.09
C GLY A 8 2.48 -4.41 0.30
N ILE A 9 1.41 -5.07 -0.13
CA ILE A 9 0.04 -4.69 0.21
C ILE A 9 -0.19 -4.80 1.72
N LEU A 10 0.30 -5.88 2.35
CA LEU A 10 0.19 -6.04 3.81
C LEU A 10 0.91 -4.94 4.56
N ARG A 11 2.08 -4.53 4.11
CA ARG A 11 2.83 -3.43 4.73
C ARG A 11 2.06 -2.11 4.62
N ARG A 12 1.40 -1.88 3.49
CA ARG A 12 0.53 -0.71 3.33
C ARG A 12 -0.65 -0.78 4.30
N CYS A 13 -1.24 -1.97 4.48
CA CYS A 13 -2.31 -2.18 5.43
C CYS A 13 -1.87 -1.87 6.86
N GLU A 14 -0.69 -2.33 7.25
CA GLU A 14 -0.13 -2.07 8.58
C GLU A 14 0.08 -0.57 8.80
N GLU A 15 0.59 0.13 7.81
CA GLU A 15 0.76 1.58 7.86
C GLU A 15 -0.58 2.29 8.03
N TRP A 16 -1.59 1.88 7.25
CA TRP A 16 -2.93 2.48 7.34
C TRP A 16 -3.55 2.25 8.71
N LEU A 17 -3.39 1.04 9.27
CA LEU A 17 -3.91 0.74 10.61
C LEU A 17 -3.24 1.61 11.66
N LYS A 18 -1.94 1.85 11.55
CA LYS A 18 -1.21 2.71 12.46
C LYS A 18 -1.69 4.16 12.36
N GLU A 19 -1.80 4.69 11.15
CA GLU A 19 -2.30 6.06 10.91
C GLU A 19 -3.72 6.22 11.44
N THR A 20 -4.56 5.21 11.22
CA THR A 20 -5.95 5.21 11.67
C THR A 20 -6.04 5.17 13.17
N GLY A 21 -5.21 4.34 13.84
CA GLY A 21 -5.12 4.29 15.29
C GLY A 21 -4.74 5.64 15.89
N ASP A 22 -3.76 6.32 15.29
CA ASP A 22 -3.32 7.64 15.72
C ASP A 22 -4.45 8.66 15.57
N LEU A 23 -5.21 8.59 14.48
CA LEU A 23 -6.33 9.49 14.25
C LEU A 23 -7.48 9.26 15.23
N ILE A 24 -7.79 7.99 15.53
CA ILE A 24 -8.84 7.64 16.51
C ILE A 24 -8.50 8.21 17.89
N ASN A 25 -7.24 8.15 18.27
CA ASN A 25 -6.78 8.58 19.59
C ASN A 25 -6.42 10.07 19.68
N LYS A 26 -6.48 10.78 18.56
CA LYS A 26 -6.20 12.21 18.53
C LYS A 26 -7.31 12.99 19.24
N GLU A 27 -6.93 14.05 19.93
CA GLU A 27 -7.89 14.94 20.57
C GLU A 27 -8.80 15.59 19.53
N TYR A 28 -10.05 15.87 19.92
CA TYR A 28 -10.98 16.56 19.05
C TYR A 28 -10.57 18.01 18.82
N GLY A 29 -10.77 18.52 17.62
CA GLY A 29 -10.63 19.94 17.32
C GLY A 29 -11.76 20.74 17.97
N GLU A 30 -11.66 22.07 17.91
CA GLU A 30 -12.64 22.97 18.55
C GLU A 30 -14.09 22.70 18.15
N ASP A 31 -14.30 22.42 16.85
CA ASP A 31 -15.64 22.18 16.30
C ASP A 31 -15.91 20.72 15.98
N GLU A 32 -15.01 19.83 16.41
CA GLU A 32 -15.12 18.40 16.14
C GLU A 32 -15.73 17.68 17.33
N ASN A 33 -16.59 16.71 17.04
CA ASN A 33 -17.14 15.82 18.06
C ASN A 33 -17.01 14.37 17.63
N ALA A 34 -17.48 13.45 18.48
CA ALA A 34 -17.38 12.01 18.19
C ALA A 34 -18.11 11.60 16.92
N PHE A 35 -19.24 12.24 16.61
CA PHE A 35 -19.98 11.95 15.38
C PHE A 35 -19.15 12.31 14.14
N ASP A 36 -18.54 13.49 14.14
CA ASP A 36 -17.69 13.94 13.04
C ASP A 36 -16.51 12.97 12.83
N ARG A 37 -15.91 12.52 13.92
CA ARG A 37 -14.82 11.55 13.87
C ARG A 37 -15.28 10.22 13.27
N CYS A 38 -16.46 9.73 13.67
CA CYS A 38 -17.05 8.52 13.12
C CYS A 38 -17.29 8.65 11.61
N MET A 39 -17.81 9.77 11.16
CA MET A 39 -18.05 10.01 9.74
C MET A 39 -16.76 10.04 8.94
N GLU A 40 -15.74 10.70 9.46
CA GLU A 40 -14.43 10.75 8.84
C GLU A 40 -13.82 9.36 8.73
N MET A 41 -13.87 8.58 9.81
CA MET A 41 -13.33 7.22 9.83
C MET A 41 -14.06 6.31 8.84
N THR A 42 -15.36 6.41 8.75
CA THR A 42 -16.16 5.64 7.79
C THR A 42 -15.74 5.95 6.36
N LYS A 43 -15.57 7.23 6.05
CA LYS A 43 -15.13 7.66 4.72
C LYS A 43 -13.72 7.12 4.40
N ARG A 44 -12.78 7.27 5.33
CA ARG A 44 -11.41 6.79 5.16
C ARG A 44 -11.37 5.28 4.95
N SER A 45 -12.14 4.53 5.73
CA SER A 45 -12.22 3.08 5.60
C SER A 45 -12.77 2.66 4.25
N ARG A 46 -13.79 3.35 3.76
CA ARG A 46 -14.37 3.08 2.45
C ARG A 46 -13.37 3.33 1.33
N ASP A 47 -12.70 4.48 1.37
CA ASP A 47 -11.73 4.87 0.35
C ASP A 47 -10.55 3.91 0.35
N TYR A 48 -10.05 3.53 1.52
CA TYR A 48 -8.96 2.58 1.65
C TYR A 48 -9.34 1.18 1.16
N PHE A 49 -10.56 0.74 1.47
CA PHE A 49 -11.04 -0.56 1.02
C PHE A 49 -11.05 -0.66 -0.51
N LYS A 50 -11.48 0.40 -1.19
CA LYS A 50 -11.44 0.47 -2.65
C LYS A 50 -10.01 0.39 -3.18
N GLU A 51 -9.09 1.11 -2.56
CA GLU A 51 -7.67 1.06 -2.93
C GLU A 51 -7.10 -0.35 -2.75
N ALA A 52 -7.37 -0.97 -1.61
CA ALA A 52 -6.83 -2.30 -1.30
C ALA A 52 -7.33 -3.36 -2.27
N ILE A 53 -8.63 -3.36 -2.59
CA ILE A 53 -9.21 -4.29 -3.57
C ILE A 53 -8.60 -4.07 -4.94
N ARG A 54 -8.48 -2.83 -5.36
CA ARG A 54 -7.90 -2.48 -6.66
C ARG A 54 -6.46 -3.01 -6.77
N ARG A 55 -5.64 -2.80 -5.75
CA ARG A 55 -4.26 -3.29 -5.73
C ARG A 55 -4.21 -4.81 -5.78
N GLU A 56 -5.04 -5.48 -4.97
CA GLU A 56 -5.08 -6.95 -4.97
C GLU A 56 -5.48 -7.49 -6.34
N GLU A 57 -6.54 -6.97 -6.95
CA GLU A 57 -7.01 -7.46 -8.24
C GLU A 57 -6.05 -7.18 -9.39
N TYR A 58 -5.59 -5.94 -9.50
CA TYR A 58 -4.74 -5.56 -10.64
C TYR A 58 -3.32 -6.06 -10.50
N TYR A 59 -2.72 -5.86 -9.33
CA TYR A 59 -1.29 -6.17 -9.17
C TYR A 59 -1.04 -7.67 -9.07
N CYS A 60 -1.97 -8.42 -8.48
CA CYS A 60 -1.78 -9.87 -8.36
C CYS A 60 -2.16 -10.66 -9.60
N ASN A 61 -2.93 -10.09 -10.52
CA ASN A 61 -3.45 -10.83 -11.67
C ASN A 61 -2.97 -10.30 -13.02
N THR A 62 -3.09 -9.00 -13.25
CA THR A 62 -2.90 -8.43 -14.58
C THR A 62 -1.60 -7.63 -14.70
N MET A 63 -1.22 -6.90 -13.67
CA MET A 63 -0.13 -5.93 -13.72
C MET A 63 0.92 -6.21 -12.65
N MET A 64 1.36 -7.47 -12.57
CA MET A 64 2.30 -7.87 -11.51
C MET A 64 3.63 -7.11 -11.53
N LEU A 65 4.24 -6.97 -12.68
CA LEU A 65 5.54 -6.28 -12.76
C LEU A 65 5.42 -4.80 -12.45
N SER A 66 4.45 -4.13 -13.07
CA SER A 66 4.22 -2.71 -12.82
C SER A 66 3.71 -2.47 -11.40
N GLY A 67 2.86 -3.35 -10.88
CA GLY A 67 2.37 -3.27 -9.50
C GLY A 67 3.49 -3.41 -8.49
N ALA A 68 4.38 -4.37 -8.68
CA ALA A 68 5.56 -4.52 -7.84
C ALA A 68 6.46 -3.28 -7.92
N GLY A 69 6.61 -2.70 -9.11
CA GLY A 69 7.37 -1.47 -9.30
C GLY A 69 6.76 -0.29 -8.55
N VAL A 70 5.44 -0.14 -8.60
CA VAL A 70 4.74 0.91 -7.85
C VAL A 70 4.96 0.72 -6.34
N LEU A 71 4.80 -0.48 -5.84
CA LEU A 71 5.01 -0.78 -4.42
C LEU A 71 6.46 -0.52 -4.00
N LEU A 72 7.42 -0.83 -4.86
CA LEU A 72 8.82 -0.54 -4.61
C LEU A 72 9.08 0.96 -4.56
N ALA A 73 8.53 1.72 -5.51
CA ALA A 73 8.66 3.18 -5.55
C ALA A 73 8.02 3.86 -4.34
N GLU A 74 6.90 3.32 -3.85
CA GLU A 74 6.21 3.84 -2.68
C GLU A 74 6.87 3.42 -1.34
N GLY A 75 7.85 2.52 -1.39
CA GLY A 75 8.56 2.06 -0.20
C GLY A 75 7.94 0.88 0.54
N TYR A 76 6.87 0.28 0.00
CA TYR A 76 6.24 -0.91 0.59
C TYR A 76 6.95 -2.21 0.22
N LEU A 77 7.79 -2.18 -0.79
CA LEU A 77 8.73 -3.24 -1.10
C LEU A 77 10.15 -2.68 -1.09
N ALA A 78 11.09 -3.51 -0.69
CA ALA A 78 12.51 -3.21 -0.77
C ALA A 78 13.15 -4.09 -1.85
N VAL A 79 14.32 -3.69 -2.33
CA VAL A 79 15.07 -4.49 -3.30
C VAL A 79 15.34 -5.89 -2.78
N GLU A 80 15.54 -6.03 -1.47
CA GLU A 80 15.74 -7.32 -0.82
C GLU A 80 14.56 -8.27 -0.96
N ASP A 81 13.34 -7.74 -1.05
CA ASP A 81 12.14 -8.57 -1.26
C ASP A 81 12.15 -9.26 -2.62
N LEU A 82 12.97 -8.78 -3.55
CA LEU A 82 13.06 -9.28 -4.91
C LEU A 82 14.21 -10.27 -5.11
N LYS A 83 15.00 -10.53 -4.10
CA LYS A 83 16.24 -11.33 -4.22
C LYS A 83 16.04 -12.73 -4.78
N ASP A 84 14.88 -13.33 -4.53
CA ASP A 84 14.57 -14.68 -5.03
C ASP A 84 13.96 -14.67 -6.43
N CYS A 85 13.74 -13.49 -7.00
CA CYS A 85 13.28 -13.35 -8.37
C CYS A 85 14.45 -13.50 -9.35
N ARG A 86 14.13 -13.88 -10.58
CA ARG A 86 15.13 -13.87 -11.66
C ARG A 86 15.62 -12.45 -11.87
N GLU A 87 16.87 -12.32 -12.29
CA GLU A 87 17.50 -11.02 -12.52
C GLU A 87 16.71 -10.16 -13.50
N GLU A 88 16.20 -10.75 -14.58
CA GLU A 88 15.40 -10.04 -15.57
C GLU A 88 14.13 -9.46 -14.95
N VAL A 89 13.49 -10.20 -14.03
CA VAL A 89 12.30 -9.77 -13.32
C VAL A 89 12.64 -8.61 -12.39
N GLN A 90 13.73 -8.72 -11.65
CA GLN A 90 14.20 -7.64 -10.77
C GLN A 90 14.47 -6.36 -11.54
N THR A 91 15.11 -6.47 -12.68
CA THR A 91 15.43 -5.33 -13.56
C THR A 91 14.15 -4.69 -14.07
N ALA A 92 13.17 -5.48 -14.50
CA ALA A 92 11.89 -4.98 -14.97
C ALA A 92 11.13 -4.22 -13.87
N ILE A 93 11.13 -4.76 -12.64
CA ILE A 93 10.46 -4.13 -11.50
C ILE A 93 11.12 -2.79 -11.16
N ARG A 94 12.44 -2.74 -11.15
CA ARG A 94 13.18 -1.49 -10.91
C ARG A 94 12.90 -0.45 -11.98
N HIS A 95 12.79 -0.89 -13.22
CA HIS A 95 12.44 0.01 -14.33
C HIS A 95 11.06 0.65 -14.10
N TRP A 96 10.07 -0.14 -13.70
CA TRP A 96 8.74 0.37 -13.37
C TRP A 96 8.74 1.31 -12.17
N ALA A 97 9.67 1.12 -11.25
CA ALA A 97 9.82 1.99 -10.08
C ALA A 97 10.65 3.25 -10.38
N ASN A 98 11.20 3.38 -11.58
CA ASN A 98 12.14 4.44 -11.97
C ASN A 98 13.39 4.47 -11.10
N ILE A 99 13.83 3.30 -10.65
CA ILE A 99 15.07 3.17 -9.89
C ILE A 99 16.18 2.81 -10.86
N ASP A 100 17.08 3.76 -11.10
CA ASP A 100 18.26 3.54 -11.93
C ASP A 100 19.40 2.97 -11.09
N GLU A 101 20.14 2.09 -11.69
CA GLU A 101 21.33 1.54 -11.05
C GLU A 101 22.53 2.45 -11.22
#